data_12a5b7c3fe0356403a8be66238f91f9b
#
_entry.id   12a5b7c3fe0356403a8be66238f91f9b
#
_cell.length_a   1.000
_cell.length_b   1.000
_cell.length_c   1.000
_cell.angle_alpha   90.00
_cell.angle_beta   90.00
_cell.angle_gamma   90.00
#
_symmetry.space_group_name_H-M   'P 1'
#
loop_
_entity.id
_entity.type
_entity.pdbx_description
1 polymer ?
#
loop_
_entity_poly.entity_id
_entity_poly.type
_entity_poly.pdbx_seq_one_letter_code
_entity_poly.pdbx_strand_id
1 'polypeptide(L)'
;MTLAIVHTRALVGLHAPEVVVEVHLANGLPGFTLVGLADTEVKEARERVRAALSQSGFAFPHNKKITVNLAPADLPKESGRFDLPIALGVLAAQGLLDMTRLARYEFAGELSLAGELRPVRGALALALAVRESGCARRLVLPAQSAAEAARVEGVDIRSARNLGEVVQAFLPGDGDGAGARELPGPAREQAIAPPALPDLADVKGQSGARRALEVAAAGAHGLLLIGPPGAGKSMLADRLAGLLPEMTASEALASAALLSVSSQGLDVRRFGQRPVRSPHHSASAVALVGGGSPPRPGEISLAHAGVLFLDELPEFPRWKPCGNRSRRGASPSRGPGIRHSILRDSS
;
A
#
# COMPACT_ATOMS: atom_id res chain seq x y z
N MET A 1 6.63 -7.08 -36.44
CA MET A 1 5.83 -6.29 -35.50
C MET A 1 5.71 -7.12 -34.23
N THR A 2 6.21 -6.61 -33.13
CA THR A 2 6.19 -7.38 -31.87
C THR A 2 5.34 -6.63 -30.86
N LEU A 3 4.28 -7.30 -30.38
CA LEU A 3 3.44 -6.88 -29.27
C LEU A 3 3.88 -7.68 -28.04
N ALA A 4 4.18 -7.01 -26.95
CA ALA A 4 4.47 -7.63 -25.67
C ALA A 4 3.37 -7.27 -24.65
N ILE A 5 3.05 -8.20 -23.80
CA ILE A 5 2.04 -8.06 -22.74
C ILE A 5 2.70 -8.34 -21.39
N VAL A 6 2.54 -7.42 -20.44
CA VAL A 6 3.03 -7.56 -19.08
C VAL A 6 1.89 -7.20 -18.13
N HIS A 7 1.69 -8.02 -17.09
CA HIS A 7 0.63 -7.82 -16.11
C HIS A 7 1.12 -7.01 -14.91
N THR A 8 0.29 -6.11 -14.43
CA THR A 8 0.50 -5.27 -13.26
C THR A 8 -0.83 -4.91 -12.62
N ARG A 9 -0.80 -4.08 -11.57
CA ARG A 9 -2.02 -3.55 -10.92
C ARG A 9 -1.92 -2.06 -10.67
N ALA A 10 -3.03 -1.37 -10.84
CA ALA A 10 -3.20 -0.01 -10.34
C ALA A 10 -3.56 -0.06 -8.84
N LEU A 11 -3.55 1.10 -8.18
CA LEU A 11 -4.02 1.22 -6.80
C LEU A 11 -5.14 2.27 -6.77
N VAL A 12 -6.33 1.85 -6.35
CA VAL A 12 -7.51 2.73 -6.21
C VAL A 12 -8.07 2.55 -4.80
N GLY A 13 -7.68 3.44 -3.89
CA GLY A 13 -7.96 3.26 -2.47
C GLY A 13 -7.30 1.99 -1.93
N LEU A 14 -8.07 1.05 -1.42
CA LEU A 14 -7.60 -0.26 -0.94
C LEU A 14 -7.66 -1.37 -2.02
N HIS A 15 -8.24 -1.08 -3.18
CA HIS A 15 -8.36 -2.04 -4.26
C HIS A 15 -7.19 -1.93 -5.22
N ALA A 16 -6.75 -3.06 -5.74
CA ALA A 16 -5.70 -3.10 -6.74
C ALA A 16 -6.15 -3.85 -8.01
N PRO A 17 -6.99 -3.19 -8.84
CA PRO A 17 -7.46 -3.78 -10.09
C PRO A 17 -6.32 -4.06 -11.05
N GLU A 18 -6.47 -5.13 -11.83
CA GLU A 18 -5.49 -5.54 -12.84
C GLU A 18 -5.34 -4.47 -13.92
N VAL A 19 -4.11 -4.27 -14.35
CA VAL A 19 -3.72 -3.44 -15.49
C VAL A 19 -2.82 -4.26 -16.40
N VAL A 20 -3.12 -4.22 -17.68
CA VAL A 20 -2.30 -4.86 -18.71
C VAL A 20 -1.46 -3.79 -19.39
N VAL A 21 -0.15 -3.99 -19.38
CA VAL A 21 0.81 -3.14 -20.09
C VAL A 21 1.11 -3.79 -21.44
N GLU A 22 0.60 -3.19 -22.50
CA GLU A 22 0.82 -3.63 -23.87
C GLU A 22 1.87 -2.74 -24.53
N VAL A 23 2.99 -3.31 -24.99
CA VAL A 23 4.06 -2.57 -25.65
C VAL A 23 4.20 -3.02 -27.08
N HIS A 24 4.04 -2.08 -28.00
CA HIS A 24 4.17 -2.30 -29.42
C HIS A 24 5.35 -1.52 -29.99
N LEU A 25 6.25 -2.22 -30.71
CA LEU A 25 7.36 -1.64 -31.46
C LEU A 25 7.05 -1.65 -32.94
N ALA A 26 7.02 -0.47 -33.55
CA ALA A 26 6.82 -0.30 -35.00
C ALA A 26 7.98 0.41 -35.65
N ASN A 27 8.15 0.17 -36.96
CA ASN A 27 9.01 0.98 -37.80
C ASN A 27 8.31 2.32 -38.08
N GLY A 28 9.05 3.41 -38.10
CA GLY A 28 8.53 4.75 -38.33
C GLY A 28 9.38 5.82 -37.66
N LEU A 29 8.86 7.04 -37.60
CA LEU A 29 9.54 8.10 -36.86
C LEU A 29 9.71 7.71 -35.40
N PRO A 30 10.94 7.80 -34.86
CA PRO A 30 11.21 7.48 -33.47
C PRO A 30 10.31 8.28 -32.52
N GLY A 31 9.73 7.59 -31.57
CA GLY A 31 8.84 8.25 -30.59
C GLY A 31 8.42 7.28 -29.50
N PHE A 32 8.03 7.85 -28.36
CA PHE A 32 7.46 7.10 -27.23
C PHE A 32 6.10 7.69 -26.89
N THR A 33 5.07 6.90 -27.03
CA THR A 33 3.69 7.30 -26.76
C THR A 33 3.12 6.42 -25.64
N LEU A 34 2.58 7.04 -24.60
CA LEU A 34 1.91 6.36 -23.51
C LEU A 34 0.40 6.67 -23.58
N VAL A 35 -0.43 5.62 -23.56
CA VAL A 35 -1.89 5.67 -23.67
C VAL A 35 -2.53 5.02 -22.43
N GLY A 36 -3.73 5.47 -22.03
CA GLY A 36 -4.50 4.92 -20.90
C GLY A 36 -4.37 5.77 -19.65
N LEU A 37 -5.27 6.70 -19.42
CA LEU A 37 -5.48 7.58 -18.25
C LEU A 37 -4.32 7.66 -17.23
N ALA A 38 -3.11 7.88 -17.76
CA ALA A 38 -1.88 7.98 -17.00
C ALA A 38 -1.73 9.39 -16.41
N ASP A 39 -1.37 9.50 -15.13
CA ASP A 39 -1.02 10.76 -14.49
C ASP A 39 0.33 11.32 -14.98
N THR A 40 0.76 12.43 -14.40
CA THR A 40 2.04 13.06 -14.75
C THR A 40 3.23 12.16 -14.38
N GLU A 41 3.21 11.52 -13.21
CA GLU A 41 4.28 10.63 -12.75
C GLU A 41 4.47 9.43 -13.68
N VAL A 42 3.38 8.86 -14.19
CA VAL A 42 3.43 7.76 -15.15
C VAL A 42 3.88 8.24 -16.53
N LYS A 43 3.53 9.48 -16.93
CA LYS A 43 4.05 10.06 -18.18
C LYS A 43 5.57 10.28 -18.16
N GLU A 44 6.12 10.58 -16.99
CA GLU A 44 7.56 10.71 -16.76
C GLU A 44 8.31 9.36 -16.76
N ALA A 45 7.60 8.23 -16.67
CA ALA A 45 8.17 6.89 -16.72
C ALA A 45 9.08 6.69 -17.94
N ARG A 46 8.79 7.36 -19.07
CA ARG A 46 9.63 7.30 -20.28
C ARG A 46 11.11 7.58 -19.99
N GLU A 47 11.38 8.66 -19.28
CA GLU A 47 12.76 9.09 -19.02
C GLU A 47 13.43 8.16 -18.00
N ARG A 48 12.68 7.75 -16.95
CA ARG A 48 13.18 6.79 -15.95
C ARG A 48 13.48 5.42 -16.59
N VAL A 49 12.56 4.87 -17.37
CA VAL A 49 12.72 3.59 -18.07
C VAL A 49 13.90 3.65 -19.05
N ARG A 50 14.00 4.73 -19.84
CA ARG A 50 15.13 4.89 -20.78
C ARG A 50 16.47 4.91 -20.06
N ALA A 51 16.60 5.70 -19.02
CA ALA A 51 17.83 5.81 -18.24
C ALA A 51 18.16 4.47 -17.56
N ALA A 52 17.17 3.85 -16.90
CA ALA A 52 17.35 2.58 -16.22
C ALA A 52 17.79 1.45 -17.15
N LEU A 53 17.18 1.33 -18.34
CA LEU A 53 17.58 0.36 -19.35
C LEU A 53 19.04 0.57 -19.79
N SER A 54 19.39 1.82 -20.13
CA SER A 54 20.75 2.15 -20.58
C SER A 54 21.79 1.89 -19.48
N GLN A 55 21.52 2.26 -18.24
CA GLN A 55 22.43 2.03 -17.11
C GLN A 55 22.54 0.55 -16.72
N SER A 56 21.50 -0.23 -16.97
CA SER A 56 21.50 -1.69 -16.77
C SER A 56 22.13 -2.47 -17.93
N GLY A 57 22.68 -1.80 -18.95
CA GLY A 57 23.35 -2.42 -20.09
C GLY A 57 22.42 -2.91 -21.20
N PHE A 58 21.14 -2.50 -21.19
CA PHE A 58 20.17 -2.87 -22.22
C PHE A 58 19.94 -1.73 -23.20
N ALA A 59 19.90 -2.07 -24.49
CA ALA A 59 19.67 -1.07 -25.54
C ALA A 59 18.20 -0.58 -25.53
N PHE A 60 18.04 0.74 -25.42
CA PHE A 60 16.72 1.34 -25.66
C PHE A 60 16.49 1.48 -27.17
N PRO A 61 15.32 1.11 -27.73
CA PRO A 61 15.06 1.11 -29.16
C PRO A 61 14.85 2.52 -29.75
N HIS A 62 15.94 3.28 -29.89
CA HIS A 62 15.92 4.69 -30.32
C HIS A 62 15.38 4.90 -31.76
N ASN A 63 15.41 3.88 -32.60
CA ASN A 63 15.02 3.94 -34.02
C ASN A 63 13.61 3.39 -34.28
N LYS A 64 12.81 3.17 -33.20
CA LYS A 64 11.47 2.61 -33.30
C LYS A 64 10.44 3.58 -32.76
N LYS A 65 9.21 3.45 -33.26
CA LYS A 65 8.04 4.03 -32.60
C LYS A 65 7.56 3.07 -31.52
N ILE A 66 7.65 3.49 -30.27
CA ILE A 66 7.22 2.73 -29.08
C ILE A 66 5.85 3.24 -28.69
N THR A 67 4.86 2.36 -28.65
CA THR A 67 3.54 2.65 -28.09
C THR A 67 3.30 1.76 -26.88
N VAL A 68 3.06 2.37 -25.73
CA VAL A 68 2.71 1.69 -24.48
C VAL A 68 1.26 2.00 -24.17
N ASN A 69 0.43 0.97 -24.08
CA ASN A 69 -0.97 1.09 -23.67
C ASN A 69 -1.16 0.47 -22.28
N LEU A 70 -1.77 1.22 -21.35
CA LEU A 70 -2.11 0.76 -20.02
C LEU A 70 -3.62 0.49 -19.96
N ALA A 71 -4.03 -0.74 -20.20
CA ALA A 71 -5.43 -1.15 -20.23
C ALA A 71 -5.92 -1.62 -18.84
N PRO A 72 -7.19 -1.34 -18.47
CA PRO A 72 -8.22 -0.61 -19.20
C PRO A 72 -8.01 0.91 -19.16
N ALA A 73 -8.52 1.63 -20.15
CA ALA A 73 -8.25 3.07 -20.31
C ALA A 73 -9.01 3.98 -19.32
N ASP A 74 -10.09 3.50 -18.73
CA ASP A 74 -10.96 4.21 -17.79
C ASP A 74 -10.45 4.20 -16.32
N LEU A 75 -9.46 3.36 -16.05
CA LEU A 75 -8.87 3.23 -14.72
C LEU A 75 -7.72 4.25 -14.54
N PRO A 76 -7.73 5.07 -13.46
CA PRO A 76 -6.62 5.96 -13.15
C PRO A 76 -5.32 5.18 -12.86
N LYS A 77 -4.22 5.59 -13.46
CA LYS A 77 -2.89 5.03 -13.22
C LYS A 77 -2.00 6.10 -12.63
N GLU A 78 -1.56 5.85 -11.41
CA GLU A 78 -0.78 6.79 -10.62
C GLU A 78 0.51 6.15 -10.13
N SER A 79 1.50 6.98 -9.86
CA SER A 79 2.82 6.63 -9.33
C SER A 79 3.75 5.86 -10.29
N GLY A 80 5.03 5.82 -9.93
CA GLY A 80 6.09 5.14 -10.70
C GLY A 80 6.01 3.61 -10.74
N ARG A 81 5.00 2.98 -10.11
CA ARG A 81 4.87 1.50 -10.07
C ARG A 81 4.84 0.81 -11.42
N PHE A 82 4.52 1.55 -12.48
CA PHE A 82 4.44 1.06 -13.84
C PHE A 82 5.79 1.04 -14.56
N ASP A 83 6.85 1.64 -13.98
CA ASP A 83 8.16 1.73 -14.64
C ASP A 83 8.73 0.34 -14.95
N LEU A 84 8.73 -0.57 -13.96
CA LEU A 84 9.22 -1.93 -14.15
C LEU A 84 8.43 -2.69 -15.22
N PRO A 85 7.09 -2.79 -15.17
CA PRO A 85 6.35 -3.50 -16.22
C PRO A 85 6.49 -2.86 -17.60
N ILE A 86 6.64 -1.53 -17.71
CA ILE A 86 6.92 -0.85 -19.00
C ILE A 86 8.30 -1.23 -19.51
N ALA A 87 9.33 -1.21 -18.65
CA ALA A 87 10.69 -1.60 -19.04
C ALA A 87 10.75 -3.05 -19.55
N LEU A 88 10.12 -3.97 -18.83
CA LEU A 88 10.01 -5.37 -19.22
C LEU A 88 9.25 -5.54 -20.54
N GLY A 89 8.16 -4.80 -20.73
CA GLY A 89 7.40 -4.79 -21.98
C GLY A 89 8.23 -4.32 -23.17
N VAL A 90 9.05 -3.28 -23.00
CA VAL A 90 9.97 -2.79 -24.05
C VAL A 90 11.01 -3.85 -24.40
N LEU A 91 11.62 -4.51 -23.42
CA LEU A 91 12.60 -5.59 -23.67
C LEU A 91 11.95 -6.83 -24.29
N ALA A 92 10.77 -7.21 -23.83
CA ALA A 92 10.01 -8.34 -24.38
C ALA A 92 9.59 -8.08 -25.85
N ALA A 93 9.17 -6.86 -26.17
CA ALA A 93 8.84 -6.46 -27.54
C ALA A 93 10.07 -6.44 -28.47
N GLN A 94 11.29 -6.34 -27.92
CA GLN A 94 12.54 -6.53 -28.67
C GLN A 94 12.93 -8.00 -28.86
N GLY A 95 12.19 -8.93 -28.21
CA GLY A 95 12.50 -10.37 -28.23
C GLY A 95 13.61 -10.78 -27.26
N LEU A 96 13.95 -9.93 -26.28
CA LEU A 96 15.01 -10.20 -25.32
C LEU A 96 14.52 -11.00 -24.11
N LEU A 97 13.21 -11.12 -23.90
CA LEU A 97 12.62 -11.82 -22.75
C LEU A 97 11.63 -12.90 -23.20
N ASP A 98 11.53 -13.95 -22.41
CA ASP A 98 10.54 -15.02 -22.59
C ASP A 98 9.15 -14.57 -22.14
N MET A 99 8.29 -14.28 -23.12
CA MET A 99 6.92 -13.82 -22.89
C MET A 99 6.04 -14.88 -22.22
N THR A 100 6.29 -16.16 -22.45
CA THR A 100 5.52 -17.27 -21.84
C THR A 100 5.77 -17.30 -20.33
N ARG A 101 7.00 -17.05 -19.93
CA ARG A 101 7.37 -16.94 -18.52
C ARG A 101 6.84 -15.65 -17.92
N LEU A 102 6.97 -14.50 -18.59
CA LEU A 102 6.46 -13.22 -18.12
C LEU A 102 4.95 -13.27 -17.82
N ALA A 103 4.17 -13.98 -18.64
CA ALA A 103 2.71 -14.10 -18.48
C ALA A 103 2.29 -14.79 -17.15
N ARG A 104 3.22 -15.49 -16.49
CA ARG A 104 2.98 -16.14 -15.19
C ARG A 104 3.25 -15.22 -14.00
N TYR A 105 3.57 -13.95 -14.24
CA TYR A 105 3.93 -13.00 -13.21
C TYR A 105 3.18 -11.69 -13.35
N GLU A 106 2.99 -11.02 -12.24
CA GLU A 106 2.60 -9.61 -12.16
C GLU A 106 3.76 -8.82 -11.59
N PHE A 107 3.97 -7.60 -12.07
CA PHE A 107 5.11 -6.78 -11.71
C PHE A 107 4.66 -5.42 -11.23
N ALA A 108 5.27 -4.90 -10.16
CA ALA A 108 5.13 -3.52 -9.76
C ALA A 108 6.47 -3.01 -9.19
N GLY A 109 6.92 -1.85 -9.64
CA GLY A 109 8.19 -1.27 -9.18
C GLY A 109 8.48 0.05 -9.85
N GLU A 110 8.91 1.03 -9.08
CA GLU A 110 9.44 2.28 -9.60
C GLU A 110 10.93 2.11 -9.88
N LEU A 111 11.41 2.64 -11.01
CA LEU A 111 12.82 2.59 -11.39
C LEU A 111 13.52 3.89 -11.05
N SER A 112 14.67 3.80 -10.39
CA SER A 112 15.64 4.88 -10.37
C SER A 112 16.34 5.01 -11.73
N LEU A 113 16.98 6.13 -11.99
CA LEU A 113 17.76 6.34 -13.20
C LEU A 113 18.94 5.34 -13.33
N ALA A 114 19.40 4.79 -12.21
CA ALA A 114 20.45 3.77 -12.15
C ALA A 114 19.91 2.33 -12.34
N GLY A 115 18.59 2.15 -12.50
CA GLY A 115 17.98 0.83 -12.65
C GLY A 115 17.66 0.12 -11.34
N GLU A 116 17.80 0.77 -10.18
CA GLU A 116 17.39 0.23 -8.89
C GLU A 116 15.86 0.28 -8.75
N LEU A 117 15.30 -0.71 -8.09
CA LEU A 117 13.87 -0.78 -7.78
C LEU A 117 13.57 -0.08 -6.45
N ARG A 118 12.77 0.98 -6.53
CA ARG A 118 12.27 1.73 -5.37
C ARG A 118 10.96 1.14 -4.86
N PRO A 119 10.71 1.23 -3.54
CA PRO A 119 9.48 0.74 -2.94
C PRO A 119 8.23 1.36 -3.57
N VAL A 120 7.17 0.56 -3.67
CA VAL A 120 5.86 1.01 -4.14
C VAL A 120 4.86 1.02 -2.99
N ARG A 121 3.97 2.00 -2.99
CA ARG A 121 2.88 2.09 -2.00
C ARG A 121 1.84 1.00 -2.25
N GLY A 122 1.23 0.52 -1.17
CA GLY A 122 0.14 -0.42 -1.26
C GLY A 122 0.56 -1.83 -1.66
N ALA A 123 1.80 -2.23 -1.38
CA ALA A 123 2.29 -3.56 -1.69
C ALA A 123 1.42 -4.68 -1.09
N LEU A 124 0.92 -4.45 0.13
CA LEU A 124 -0.01 -5.37 0.78
C LEU A 124 -1.36 -5.41 0.07
N ALA A 125 -1.89 -4.27 -0.38
CA ALA A 125 -3.13 -4.22 -1.17
C ALA A 125 -2.98 -4.93 -2.53
N LEU A 126 -1.79 -4.81 -3.18
CA LEU A 126 -1.48 -5.57 -4.40
C LEU A 126 -1.53 -7.08 -4.13
N ALA A 127 -0.88 -7.55 -3.07
CA ALA A 127 -0.86 -8.97 -2.71
C ALA A 127 -2.27 -9.50 -2.37
N LEU A 128 -3.07 -8.74 -1.61
CA LEU A 128 -4.47 -9.09 -1.32
C LEU A 128 -5.29 -9.24 -2.59
N ALA A 129 -5.16 -8.30 -3.53
CA ALA A 129 -5.89 -8.36 -4.80
C ALA A 129 -5.44 -9.52 -5.70
N VAL A 130 -4.14 -9.90 -5.70
CA VAL A 130 -3.66 -11.11 -6.38
C VAL A 130 -4.31 -12.35 -5.77
N ARG A 131 -4.35 -12.46 -4.44
CA ARG A 131 -5.00 -13.57 -3.74
C ARG A 131 -6.49 -13.66 -4.08
N GLU A 132 -7.20 -12.54 -4.03
CA GLU A 132 -8.64 -12.47 -4.29
C GLU A 132 -9.00 -12.77 -5.75
N SER A 133 -8.12 -12.44 -6.68
CA SER A 133 -8.34 -12.74 -8.10
C SER A 133 -8.32 -14.25 -8.42
N GLY A 134 -7.80 -15.08 -7.50
CA GLY A 134 -7.62 -16.52 -7.74
C GLY A 134 -6.61 -16.84 -8.87
N CYS A 135 -5.91 -15.82 -9.38
CA CYS A 135 -4.94 -16.00 -10.43
C CYS A 135 -3.66 -16.63 -9.87
N ALA A 136 -3.16 -17.67 -10.53
CA ALA A 136 -1.93 -18.37 -10.13
C ALA A 136 -0.65 -17.59 -10.48
N ARG A 137 -0.74 -16.28 -10.77
CA ARG A 137 0.45 -15.46 -11.07
C ARG A 137 1.24 -15.15 -9.81
N ARG A 138 2.54 -15.12 -9.98
CA ARG A 138 3.50 -14.69 -8.95
C ARG A 138 3.64 -13.17 -8.97
N LEU A 139 3.79 -12.53 -7.82
CA LEU A 139 3.92 -11.08 -7.74
C LEU A 139 5.38 -10.68 -7.50
N VAL A 140 5.98 -9.96 -8.44
CA VAL A 140 7.35 -9.43 -8.34
C VAL A 140 7.30 -7.98 -7.85
N LEU A 141 7.99 -7.73 -6.73
CA LEU A 141 8.04 -6.43 -6.06
C LEU A 141 9.48 -6.03 -5.73
N PRO A 142 9.74 -4.73 -5.53
CA PRO A 142 10.96 -4.26 -4.88
C PRO A 142 11.15 -4.92 -3.51
N ALA A 143 12.40 -5.20 -3.11
CA ALA A 143 12.71 -5.99 -1.92
C ALA A 143 11.99 -5.52 -0.65
N GLN A 144 11.93 -4.21 -0.40
CA GLN A 144 11.21 -3.65 0.76
C GLN A 144 9.69 -3.88 0.67
N SER A 145 9.11 -3.67 -0.51
CA SER A 145 7.68 -3.91 -0.75
C SER A 145 7.32 -5.39 -0.70
N ALA A 146 8.23 -6.27 -1.10
CA ALA A 146 8.05 -7.72 -1.02
C ALA A 146 7.95 -8.21 0.44
N ALA A 147 8.74 -7.63 1.36
CA ALA A 147 8.67 -7.94 2.79
C ALA A 147 7.31 -7.56 3.40
N GLU A 148 6.75 -6.43 2.98
CA GLU A 148 5.40 -6.00 3.36
C GLU A 148 4.32 -6.96 2.79
N ALA A 149 4.37 -7.23 1.49
CA ALA A 149 3.42 -8.09 0.78
C ALA A 149 3.43 -9.55 1.29
N ALA A 150 4.56 -10.02 1.78
CA ALA A 150 4.73 -11.39 2.33
C ALA A 150 3.88 -11.68 3.57
N ARG A 151 3.26 -10.65 4.18
CA ARG A 151 2.28 -10.82 5.25
C ARG A 151 0.94 -11.40 4.75
N VAL A 152 0.73 -11.40 3.44
CA VAL A 152 -0.45 -12.03 2.82
C VAL A 152 -0.12 -13.47 2.46
N GLU A 153 -0.69 -14.39 3.20
CA GLU A 153 -0.54 -15.83 2.94
C GLU A 153 -1.25 -16.23 1.63
N GLY A 154 -0.73 -17.26 0.97
CA GLY A 154 -1.32 -17.82 -0.24
C GLY A 154 -0.96 -17.10 -1.54
N VAL A 155 -0.01 -16.16 -1.51
CA VAL A 155 0.53 -15.50 -2.71
C VAL A 155 2.02 -15.80 -2.83
N ASP A 156 2.46 -16.21 -4.02
CA ASP A 156 3.90 -16.38 -4.31
C ASP A 156 4.52 -15.01 -4.62
N ILE A 157 5.15 -14.43 -3.59
CA ILE A 157 5.84 -13.14 -3.69
C ILE A 157 7.30 -13.38 -4.06
N ARG A 158 7.79 -12.62 -5.04
CA ARG A 158 9.18 -12.58 -5.46
C ARG A 158 9.76 -11.19 -5.28
N SER A 159 11.02 -11.12 -4.93
CA SER A 159 11.69 -9.85 -4.66
C SER A 159 12.82 -9.60 -5.64
N ALA A 160 13.02 -8.33 -6.00
CA ALA A 160 14.16 -7.88 -6.78
C ALA A 160 14.65 -6.52 -6.26
N ARG A 161 15.94 -6.24 -6.45
CA ARG A 161 16.58 -4.97 -6.05
C ARG A 161 16.77 -4.03 -7.22
N ASN A 162 16.93 -4.57 -8.41
CA ASN A 162 17.21 -3.80 -9.61
C ASN A 162 16.63 -4.48 -10.86
N LEU A 163 16.57 -3.72 -11.95
CA LEU A 163 16.07 -4.17 -13.24
C LEU A 163 16.90 -5.37 -13.80
N GLY A 164 18.21 -5.34 -13.59
CA GLY A 164 19.10 -6.41 -14.08
C GLY A 164 18.76 -7.78 -13.48
N GLU A 165 18.48 -7.85 -12.16
CA GLU A 165 18.06 -9.09 -11.50
C GLU A 165 16.76 -9.64 -12.12
N VAL A 166 15.78 -8.75 -12.39
CA VAL A 166 14.52 -9.17 -13.03
C VAL A 166 14.77 -9.66 -14.45
N VAL A 167 15.50 -8.90 -15.27
CA VAL A 167 15.78 -9.29 -16.65
C VAL A 167 16.50 -10.63 -16.72
N GLN A 168 17.52 -10.86 -15.88
CA GLN A 168 18.26 -12.13 -15.84
C GLN A 168 17.33 -13.34 -15.54
N ALA A 169 16.29 -13.14 -14.73
CA ALA A 169 15.33 -14.19 -14.43
C ALA A 169 14.42 -14.56 -15.61
N PHE A 170 14.28 -13.68 -16.60
CA PHE A 170 13.36 -13.86 -17.73
C PHE A 170 14.05 -13.92 -19.10
N LEU A 171 15.39 -14.03 -19.15
CA LEU A 171 16.10 -14.29 -20.40
C LEU A 171 15.63 -15.62 -21.01
N PRO A 172 15.55 -15.71 -22.33
CA PRO A 172 15.33 -16.99 -23.00
C PRO A 172 16.41 -17.99 -22.59
N GLY A 173 16.01 -19.15 -22.07
CA GLY A 173 16.93 -20.22 -21.68
C GLY A 173 17.00 -21.30 -22.74
N ASP A 174 18.14 -22.00 -22.83
CA ASP A 174 18.29 -23.18 -23.68
C ASP A 174 17.58 -24.39 -23.02
N GLY A 175 16.24 -24.45 -23.15
CA GLY A 175 15.44 -25.60 -22.75
C GLY A 175 14.93 -25.62 -21.30
N ASP A 176 13.91 -26.45 -21.09
CA ASP A 176 13.20 -26.63 -19.83
C ASP A 176 14.13 -26.94 -18.62
N GLY A 177 14.29 -26.01 -17.75
CA GLY A 177 14.38 -26.24 -16.30
C GLY A 177 15.73 -26.07 -15.61
N ALA A 178 16.89 -26.26 -16.19
CA ALA A 178 18.14 -26.35 -15.39
C ALA A 178 18.96 -25.06 -15.27
N GLY A 179 18.60 -23.98 -15.98
CA GLY A 179 19.35 -22.72 -15.99
C GLY A 179 18.54 -21.47 -15.66
N ALA A 180 17.23 -21.59 -15.49
CA ALA A 180 16.38 -20.45 -15.23
C ALA A 180 16.61 -19.91 -13.80
N ARG A 181 17.25 -18.74 -13.70
CA ARG A 181 17.46 -18.07 -12.40
C ARG A 181 16.12 -17.58 -11.88
N GLU A 182 15.57 -18.25 -10.90
CA GLU A 182 14.34 -17.84 -10.25
C GLU A 182 14.60 -16.65 -9.33
N LEU A 183 13.70 -15.66 -9.34
CA LEU A 183 13.79 -14.54 -8.39
C LEU A 183 13.62 -15.05 -6.96
N PRO A 184 14.40 -14.55 -5.99
CA PRO A 184 14.28 -14.96 -4.61
C PRO A 184 12.93 -14.58 -4.02
N GLY A 185 12.47 -15.33 -3.05
CA GLY A 185 11.37 -14.88 -2.19
C GLY A 185 11.77 -13.65 -1.37
N PRO A 186 10.80 -13.00 -0.70
CA PRO A 186 11.08 -11.89 0.19
C PRO A 186 12.06 -12.32 1.29
N ALA A 187 12.98 -11.42 1.65
CA ALA A 187 13.86 -11.66 2.78
C ALA A 187 13.01 -11.91 4.03
N ARG A 188 13.26 -13.00 4.73
CA ARG A 188 12.69 -13.20 6.07
C ARG A 188 13.33 -12.14 6.97
N GLU A 189 12.61 -11.04 7.23
CA GLU A 189 12.99 -10.15 8.31
C GLU A 189 12.99 -10.98 9.59
N GLN A 190 14.11 -10.95 10.30
CA GLN A 190 14.16 -11.48 11.67
C GLN A 190 13.04 -10.79 12.43
N ALA A 191 12.27 -11.56 13.19
CA ALA A 191 11.19 -11.04 14.02
C ALA A 191 11.78 -10.05 15.04
N ILE A 192 11.93 -8.81 14.62
CA ILE A 192 12.28 -7.71 15.53
C ILE A 192 11.04 -7.50 16.40
N ALA A 193 11.24 -7.67 17.71
CA ALA A 193 10.15 -7.42 18.66
C ALA A 193 9.54 -6.03 18.41
N PRO A 194 8.21 -5.94 18.35
CA PRO A 194 7.56 -4.65 18.17
C PRO A 194 7.95 -3.70 19.32
N PRO A 195 7.97 -2.37 19.08
CA PRO A 195 8.24 -1.39 20.12
C PRO A 195 7.28 -1.61 21.30
N ALA A 196 7.82 -1.63 22.52
CA ALA A 196 7.01 -1.77 23.71
C ALA A 196 6.04 -0.58 23.83
N LEU A 197 4.78 -0.89 24.15
CA LEU A 197 3.79 0.12 24.47
C LEU A 197 3.92 0.54 25.95
N PRO A 198 3.54 1.79 26.31
CA PRO A 198 3.52 2.22 27.70
C PRO A 198 2.59 1.33 28.53
N ASP A 199 3.04 0.92 29.72
CA ASP A 199 2.28 0.06 30.63
C ASP A 199 1.44 0.89 31.61
N LEU A 200 0.21 0.44 31.87
CA LEU A 200 -0.66 1.04 32.88
C LEU A 200 -0.08 0.91 34.30
N ALA A 201 0.79 -0.06 34.54
CA ALA A 201 1.50 -0.23 35.82
C ALA A 201 2.37 0.98 36.20
N ASP A 202 2.81 1.77 35.21
CA ASP A 202 3.61 2.97 35.44
C ASP A 202 2.79 4.10 36.11
N VAL A 203 1.45 4.05 35.99
CA VAL A 203 0.55 5.06 36.55
C VAL A 203 0.41 4.82 38.02
N LYS A 204 0.93 5.75 38.82
CA LYS A 204 0.78 5.71 40.30
C LYS A 204 -0.51 6.37 40.72
N GLY A 205 -1.24 5.72 41.64
CA GLY A 205 -2.54 6.18 42.07
C GLY A 205 -3.63 6.06 41.01
N GLN A 206 -4.59 6.95 41.00
CA GLN A 206 -5.71 7.06 40.05
C GLN A 206 -6.45 5.73 39.81
N SER A 207 -6.76 4.99 40.90
CA SER A 207 -7.35 3.64 40.81
C SER A 207 -8.67 3.61 40.02
N GLY A 208 -9.52 4.64 40.18
CA GLY A 208 -10.78 4.76 39.43
C GLY A 208 -10.57 4.91 37.93
N ALA A 209 -9.64 5.79 37.49
CA ALA A 209 -9.34 6.01 36.10
C ALA A 209 -8.64 4.78 35.47
N ARG A 210 -7.73 4.14 36.19
CA ARG A 210 -7.11 2.87 35.77
C ARG A 210 -8.17 1.80 35.54
N ARG A 211 -9.10 1.63 36.49
CA ARG A 211 -10.19 0.64 36.34
C ARG A 211 -11.10 0.96 35.15
N ALA A 212 -11.39 2.25 34.91
CA ALA A 212 -12.18 2.67 33.77
C ALA A 212 -11.48 2.33 32.42
N LEU A 213 -10.16 2.50 32.35
CA LEU A 213 -9.36 2.09 31.16
C LEU A 213 -9.41 0.58 30.92
N GLU A 214 -9.25 -0.23 31.97
CA GLU A 214 -9.36 -1.70 31.88
C GLU A 214 -10.73 -2.13 31.34
N VAL A 215 -11.81 -1.56 31.87
CA VAL A 215 -13.18 -1.85 31.42
C VAL A 215 -13.39 -1.40 29.97
N ALA A 216 -12.91 -0.19 29.62
CA ALA A 216 -13.01 0.34 28.27
C ALA A 216 -12.24 -0.53 27.27
N ALA A 217 -11.04 -0.98 27.63
CA ALA A 217 -10.23 -1.87 26.79
C ALA A 217 -10.91 -3.23 26.58
N ALA A 218 -11.38 -3.85 27.67
CA ALA A 218 -12.02 -5.17 27.61
C ALA A 218 -13.35 -5.15 26.83
N GLY A 219 -14.13 -4.08 26.96
CA GLY A 219 -15.42 -3.93 26.30
C GLY A 219 -15.38 -3.20 24.96
N ALA A 220 -14.22 -2.79 24.48
CA ALA A 220 -14.06 -1.90 23.31
C ALA A 220 -14.97 -0.66 23.41
N HIS A 221 -15.03 -0.04 24.60
CA HIS A 221 -15.86 1.13 24.87
C HIS A 221 -15.13 2.43 24.57
N GLY A 222 -15.89 3.45 24.15
CA GLY A 222 -15.41 4.82 24.14
C GLY A 222 -15.22 5.36 25.56
N LEU A 223 -14.13 6.11 25.79
CA LEU A 223 -13.81 6.70 27.08
C LEU A 223 -13.68 8.21 26.94
N LEU A 224 -14.29 8.95 27.87
CA LEU A 224 -14.13 10.39 28.01
C LEU A 224 -13.34 10.69 29.28
N LEU A 225 -12.22 11.40 29.12
CA LEU A 225 -11.38 11.86 30.24
C LEU A 225 -11.60 13.35 30.47
N ILE A 226 -12.16 13.72 31.62
CA ILE A 226 -12.42 15.10 32.01
C ILE A 226 -11.59 15.42 33.25
N GLY A 227 -10.97 16.59 33.30
CA GLY A 227 -10.21 17.04 34.44
C GLY A 227 -9.30 18.24 34.11
N PRO A 228 -8.74 18.89 35.15
CA PRO A 228 -7.89 20.05 34.97
C PRO A 228 -6.61 19.72 34.20
N PRO A 229 -5.91 20.73 33.65
CA PRO A 229 -4.58 20.55 33.09
C PRO A 229 -3.64 19.87 34.09
N GLY A 230 -2.76 18.98 33.62
CA GLY A 230 -1.84 18.23 34.48
C GLY A 230 -2.45 17.03 35.24
N ALA A 231 -3.74 16.72 35.10
CA ALA A 231 -4.37 15.57 35.73
C ALA A 231 -3.97 14.21 35.17
N GLY A 232 -3.08 14.17 34.16
CA GLY A 232 -2.57 12.92 33.55
C GLY A 232 -3.50 12.27 32.52
N LYS A 233 -4.46 13.02 31.93
CA LYS A 233 -5.39 12.50 30.92
C LYS A 233 -4.68 11.88 29.72
N SER A 234 -3.75 12.61 29.10
CA SER A 234 -2.98 12.14 27.93
C SER A 234 -2.10 10.94 28.30
N MET A 235 -1.48 10.97 29.50
CA MET A 235 -0.69 9.84 30.03
C MET A 235 -1.53 8.55 30.17
N LEU A 236 -2.77 8.66 30.60
CA LEU A 236 -3.70 7.54 30.70
C LEU A 236 -4.15 7.04 29.32
N ALA A 237 -4.45 7.97 28.39
CA ALA A 237 -4.88 7.65 27.04
C ALA A 237 -3.80 6.87 26.26
N ASP A 238 -2.54 7.26 26.39
CA ASP A 238 -1.40 6.58 25.74
C ASP A 238 -1.28 5.10 26.16
N ARG A 239 -1.73 4.76 27.35
CA ARG A 239 -1.65 3.40 27.89
C ARG A 239 -2.84 2.51 27.51
N LEU A 240 -3.88 3.09 26.91
CA LEU A 240 -5.06 2.32 26.49
C LEU A 240 -4.70 1.26 25.44
N ALA A 241 -3.80 1.59 24.52
CA ALA A 241 -3.39 0.65 23.46
C ALA A 241 -2.72 -0.62 23.99
N GLY A 242 -1.93 -0.48 25.08
CA GLY A 242 -1.27 -1.61 25.74
C GLY A 242 -2.22 -2.54 26.48
N LEU A 243 -3.46 -2.09 26.76
CA LEU A 243 -4.50 -2.90 27.41
C LEU A 243 -5.40 -3.63 26.41
N LEU A 244 -5.38 -3.25 25.13
CA LEU A 244 -6.25 -3.85 24.14
C LEU A 244 -5.81 -5.29 23.83
N PRO A 245 -6.75 -6.22 23.59
CA PRO A 245 -6.42 -7.57 23.16
C PRO A 245 -5.69 -7.54 21.82
N GLU A 246 -4.87 -8.54 21.56
CA GLU A 246 -4.17 -8.71 20.27
C GLU A 246 -5.15 -8.67 19.10
N MET A 247 -4.65 -8.21 17.96
CA MET A 247 -5.44 -8.24 16.72
C MET A 247 -5.63 -9.65 16.22
N THR A 248 -6.82 -9.95 15.71
CA THR A 248 -7.00 -11.12 14.85
C THR A 248 -6.21 -10.96 13.55
N ALA A 249 -5.89 -12.05 12.87
CA ALA A 249 -5.17 -12.00 11.59
C ALA A 249 -5.90 -11.13 10.55
N SER A 250 -7.23 -11.16 10.53
CA SER A 250 -8.06 -10.34 9.62
C SER A 250 -8.00 -8.85 9.97
N GLU A 251 -8.06 -8.51 11.28
CA GLU A 251 -7.91 -7.12 11.72
C GLU A 251 -6.51 -6.57 11.41
N ALA A 252 -5.47 -7.38 11.65
CA ALA A 252 -4.09 -7.02 11.36
C ALA A 252 -3.87 -6.73 9.87
N LEU A 253 -4.40 -7.58 8.98
CA LEU A 253 -4.31 -7.38 7.53
C LEU A 253 -5.11 -6.14 7.08
N ALA A 254 -6.33 -5.93 7.59
CA ALA A 254 -7.14 -4.77 7.23
C ALA A 254 -6.50 -3.45 7.67
N SER A 255 -5.98 -3.40 8.91
CA SER A 255 -5.27 -2.23 9.42
C SER A 255 -3.98 -1.97 8.64
N ALA A 256 -3.19 -3.03 8.38
CA ALA A 256 -1.96 -2.92 7.61
C ALA A 256 -2.21 -2.48 6.16
N ALA A 257 -3.29 -2.93 5.52
CA ALA A 257 -3.66 -2.48 4.17
C ALA A 257 -3.94 -0.97 4.12
N LEU A 258 -4.64 -0.44 5.13
CA LEU A 258 -4.88 1.01 5.26
C LEU A 258 -3.58 1.80 5.46
N LEU A 259 -2.67 1.30 6.28
CA LEU A 259 -1.36 1.92 6.50
C LEU A 259 -0.48 1.86 5.24
N SER A 260 -0.48 0.74 4.53
CA SER A 260 0.28 0.50 3.30
C SER A 260 -0.04 1.52 2.19
N VAL A 261 -1.31 1.94 2.07
CA VAL A 261 -1.72 2.94 1.06
C VAL A 261 -1.55 4.38 1.56
N SER A 262 -1.29 4.59 2.85
CA SER A 262 -1.08 5.91 3.43
C SER A 262 0.26 6.52 2.99
N SER A 263 0.44 7.83 3.22
CA SER A 263 1.71 8.50 2.97
C SER A 263 2.83 8.07 3.92
N GLN A 264 2.49 7.51 5.08
CA GLN A 264 3.46 7.04 6.08
C GLN A 264 3.98 5.64 5.76
N GLY A 265 3.22 4.84 4.97
CA GLY A 265 3.54 3.44 4.70
C GLY A 265 3.31 2.53 5.91
N LEU A 266 3.55 1.24 5.73
CA LEU A 266 3.48 0.24 6.78
C LEU A 266 4.86 0.02 7.40
N ASP A 267 5.00 0.22 8.69
CA ASP A 267 6.14 -0.31 9.45
C ASP A 267 5.87 -1.80 9.74
N VAL A 268 6.55 -2.67 9.04
CA VAL A 268 6.37 -4.13 9.12
C VAL A 268 6.60 -4.66 10.55
N ARG A 269 7.43 -3.97 11.36
CA ARG A 269 7.68 -4.32 12.76
C ARG A 269 6.46 -4.13 13.65
N ARG A 270 5.53 -3.26 13.25
CA ARG A 270 4.27 -2.99 13.95
C ARG A 270 3.09 -3.79 13.41
N PHE A 271 3.34 -4.72 12.52
CA PHE A 271 2.27 -5.59 12.01
C PHE A 271 1.62 -6.37 13.16
N GLY A 272 0.29 -6.30 13.24
CA GLY A 272 -0.49 -6.92 14.34
C GLY A 272 -0.59 -6.08 15.61
N GLN A 273 0.14 -4.94 15.73
CA GLN A 273 -0.10 -3.98 16.80
C GLN A 273 -1.28 -3.07 16.45
N ARG A 274 -2.12 -2.80 17.45
CA ARG A 274 -3.23 -1.86 17.29
C ARG A 274 -2.69 -0.45 17.08
N PRO A 275 -3.06 0.24 15.98
CA PRO A 275 -2.59 1.59 15.72
C PRO A 275 -3.15 2.57 16.76
N VAL A 276 -2.31 3.49 17.20
CA VAL A 276 -2.71 4.64 17.99
C VAL A 276 -2.53 5.89 17.15
N ARG A 277 -3.61 6.63 16.96
CA ARG A 277 -3.62 7.87 16.19
C ARG A 277 -4.02 9.01 17.10
N SER A 278 -3.18 10.05 17.14
CA SER A 278 -3.42 11.24 17.94
C SER A 278 -3.23 12.48 17.07
N PRO A 279 -4.22 12.82 16.22
CA PRO A 279 -4.15 14.01 15.40
C PRO A 279 -4.19 15.27 16.26
N HIS A 280 -3.45 16.29 15.87
CA HIS A 280 -3.52 17.60 16.52
C HIS A 280 -4.91 18.23 16.27
N HIS A 281 -5.43 19.00 17.23
CA HIS A 281 -6.75 19.64 17.13
C HIS A 281 -6.88 20.58 15.91
N SER A 282 -5.77 21.14 15.39
CA SER A 282 -5.75 21.95 14.16
C SER A 282 -5.84 21.13 12.87
N ALA A 283 -5.93 19.80 12.94
CA ALA A 283 -6.05 18.94 11.77
C ALA A 283 -7.32 19.30 10.96
N SER A 284 -7.18 19.41 9.63
CA SER A 284 -8.32 19.68 8.77
C SER A 284 -9.33 18.52 8.77
N ALA A 285 -10.60 18.82 8.45
CA ALA A 285 -11.62 17.77 8.32
C ALA A 285 -11.22 16.68 7.30
N VAL A 286 -10.51 17.06 6.22
CA VAL A 286 -10.00 16.12 5.22
C VAL A 286 -8.89 15.23 5.80
N ALA A 287 -8.02 15.78 6.63
CA ALA A 287 -6.99 14.99 7.32
C ALA A 287 -7.60 13.96 8.28
N LEU A 288 -8.69 14.32 8.96
CA LEU A 288 -9.38 13.43 9.90
C LEU A 288 -10.19 12.34 9.19
N VAL A 289 -11.02 12.72 8.22
CA VAL A 289 -11.97 11.79 7.57
C VAL A 289 -11.35 11.08 6.36
N GLY A 290 -10.39 11.73 5.73
CA GLY A 290 -9.86 11.33 4.44
C GLY A 290 -10.53 12.06 3.30
N GLY A 291 -10.00 11.90 2.10
CA GLY A 291 -10.50 12.54 0.88
C GLY A 291 -9.37 12.90 -0.07
N GLY A 292 -9.66 13.79 -0.98
CA GLY A 292 -8.74 14.19 -2.04
C GLY A 292 -9.00 13.47 -3.36
N SER A 293 -8.21 13.80 -4.36
CA SER A 293 -8.20 13.14 -5.66
C SER A 293 -6.72 12.90 -6.02
N PRO A 294 -6.24 11.67 -5.92
CA PRO A 294 -6.92 10.43 -5.49
C PRO A 294 -7.35 10.42 -4.00
N PRO A 295 -8.37 9.60 -3.65
CA PRO A 295 -8.81 9.47 -2.26
C PRO A 295 -7.72 8.87 -1.38
N ARG A 296 -7.44 9.52 -0.22
CA ARG A 296 -6.48 9.03 0.78
C ARG A 296 -7.18 8.77 2.11
N PRO A 297 -6.78 7.72 2.87
CA PRO A 297 -7.35 7.47 4.17
C PRO A 297 -6.97 8.60 5.14
N GLY A 298 -7.94 9.06 5.94
CA GLY A 298 -7.71 9.99 7.05
C GLY A 298 -7.40 9.26 8.35
N GLU A 299 -7.14 10.05 9.41
CA GLU A 299 -6.74 9.55 10.73
C GLU A 299 -7.76 8.56 11.33
N ILE A 300 -9.06 8.79 11.09
CA ILE A 300 -10.14 7.87 11.51
C ILE A 300 -9.96 6.50 10.86
N SER A 301 -9.69 6.47 9.55
CA SER A 301 -9.45 5.21 8.82
C SER A 301 -8.16 4.54 9.26
N LEU A 302 -7.10 5.33 9.50
CA LEU A 302 -5.80 4.83 9.94
C LEU A 302 -5.80 4.31 11.38
N ALA A 303 -6.80 4.71 12.19
CA ALA A 303 -7.05 4.15 13.53
C ALA A 303 -7.89 2.87 13.51
N HIS A 304 -8.11 2.27 12.33
CA HIS A 304 -8.91 1.04 12.20
C HIS A 304 -8.41 -0.08 13.09
N ALA A 305 -9.31 -0.70 13.83
CA ALA A 305 -9.05 -1.73 14.85
C ALA A 305 -8.07 -1.29 15.95
N GLY A 306 -7.86 0.01 16.13
CA GLY A 306 -6.98 0.60 17.13
C GLY A 306 -7.64 1.70 17.94
N VAL A 307 -6.87 2.73 18.30
CA VAL A 307 -7.29 3.85 19.13
C VAL A 307 -7.14 5.17 18.38
N LEU A 308 -8.22 5.94 18.31
CA LEU A 308 -8.16 7.34 17.91
C LEU A 308 -8.28 8.19 19.20
N PHE A 309 -7.21 8.86 19.56
CA PHE A 309 -7.16 9.78 20.69
C PHE A 309 -7.31 11.22 20.20
N LEU A 310 -8.32 11.90 20.69
CA LEU A 310 -8.58 13.32 20.37
C LEU A 310 -8.37 14.12 21.66
N ASP A 311 -7.17 14.71 21.79
CA ASP A 311 -6.87 15.63 22.89
C ASP A 311 -7.46 17.01 22.58
N GLU A 312 -7.94 17.72 23.60
CA GLU A 312 -8.59 19.03 23.46
C GLU A 312 -9.77 19.00 22.46
N LEU A 313 -10.65 18.02 22.62
CA LEU A 313 -11.78 17.78 21.72
C LEU A 313 -12.62 19.04 21.36
N PRO A 314 -12.86 20.01 22.25
CA PRO A 314 -13.59 21.24 21.91
C PRO A 314 -12.90 22.12 20.85
N GLU A 315 -11.58 22.01 20.71
CA GLU A 315 -10.79 22.80 19.76
C GLU A 315 -10.86 22.24 18.32
N PHE A 316 -11.33 20.98 18.15
CA PHE A 316 -11.47 20.42 16.83
C PHE A 316 -12.57 21.15 16.03
N PRO A 317 -12.37 21.33 14.69
CA PRO A 317 -13.40 21.92 13.83
C PRO A 317 -14.73 21.20 14.04
N ARG A 318 -15.82 21.95 14.28
CA ARG A 318 -17.15 21.36 14.44
C ARG A 318 -17.45 20.46 13.24
N TRP A 319 -17.43 19.16 13.49
CA TRP A 319 -17.83 18.19 12.48
C TRP A 319 -19.32 18.40 12.16
N LYS A 320 -19.59 19.03 11.01
CA LYS A 320 -20.91 18.96 10.39
C LYS A 320 -20.96 17.62 9.66
N PRO A 321 -21.81 16.66 10.08
CA PRO A 321 -22.00 15.46 9.27
C PRO A 321 -22.39 15.93 7.87
N CYS A 322 -21.64 15.50 6.85
CA CYS A 322 -21.99 15.75 5.45
C CYS A 322 -23.43 15.31 5.26
N GLY A 323 -24.30 16.26 4.90
CA GLY A 323 -25.73 16.09 4.87
C GLY A 323 -26.11 14.80 4.16
N ASN A 324 -27.03 14.11 4.77
CA ASN A 324 -27.64 12.88 4.30
C ASN A 324 -28.21 13.07 2.87
N ARG A 325 -27.37 12.90 1.85
CA ARG A 325 -27.89 12.63 0.51
C ARG A 325 -28.40 11.21 0.53
N SER A 326 -29.66 11.09 0.91
CA SER A 326 -30.43 9.86 0.78
C SER A 326 -30.36 9.40 -0.69
N ARG A 327 -29.41 8.53 -1.02
CA ARG A 327 -29.55 7.64 -2.15
C ARG A 327 -30.53 6.55 -1.71
N ARG A 328 -31.77 6.69 -2.13
CA ARG A 328 -32.74 5.60 -2.10
C ARG A 328 -32.14 4.43 -2.88
N GLY A 329 -31.96 3.29 -2.24
CA GLY A 329 -31.77 2.01 -2.89
C GLY A 329 -30.36 1.40 -2.81
N ALA A 330 -29.80 1.22 -1.60
CA ALA A 330 -28.81 0.16 -1.36
C ALA A 330 -28.90 -0.24 0.12
N SER A 331 -29.25 -1.47 0.37
CA SER A 331 -29.23 -2.06 1.71
C SER A 331 -27.80 -2.05 2.23
N PRO A 332 -27.53 -1.59 3.48
CA PRO A 332 -26.20 -1.65 4.03
C PRO A 332 -25.89 -3.11 4.39
N SER A 333 -24.96 -3.73 3.67
CA SER A 333 -24.29 -4.93 4.16
C SER A 333 -23.58 -4.56 5.48
N ARG A 334 -23.96 -5.24 6.56
CA ARG A 334 -23.34 -5.09 7.87
C ARG A 334 -21.90 -5.60 7.80
N GLY A 335 -20.95 -4.68 7.55
CA GLY A 335 -19.55 -4.89 7.86
C GLY A 335 -19.33 -4.84 9.37
N PRO A 336 -18.30 -5.49 9.93
CA PRO A 336 -17.99 -5.46 11.36
C PRO A 336 -17.76 -4.01 11.79
N GLY A 337 -18.52 -3.59 12.80
CA GLY A 337 -18.67 -2.20 13.21
C GLY A 337 -17.36 -1.53 13.63
N ILE A 338 -17.07 -0.42 13.00
CA ILE A 338 -16.11 0.58 13.49
C ILE A 338 -16.74 1.17 14.76
N ARG A 339 -16.18 0.84 15.93
CA ARG A 339 -16.59 1.46 17.20
C ARG A 339 -15.70 2.67 17.42
N HIS A 340 -16.29 3.85 17.28
CA HIS A 340 -15.62 5.13 17.55
C HIS A 340 -15.75 5.49 19.02
N SER A 341 -14.64 5.76 19.67
CA SER A 341 -14.61 6.42 20.98
C SER A 341 -14.53 7.94 20.78
N ILE A 342 -15.69 8.62 20.86
CA ILE A 342 -15.76 10.08 20.83
C ILE A 342 -15.76 10.58 22.28
N LEU A 343 -14.77 11.37 22.64
CA LEU A 343 -14.68 12.04 23.93
C LEU A 343 -15.42 13.40 23.85
N ARG A 344 -16.46 13.60 24.67
CA ARG A 344 -17.13 14.89 24.81
C ARG A 344 -16.65 15.60 26.09
N ASP A 345 -16.33 16.85 25.95
CA ASP A 345 -16.15 17.74 27.08
C ASP A 345 -17.44 18.56 27.29
N SER A 346 -17.89 18.65 28.51
CA SER A 346 -18.92 19.57 28.92
C SER A 346 -18.35 20.44 30.02
N SER A 347 -18.23 21.73 29.72
CA SER A 347 -17.96 22.81 30.69
C SER A 347 -18.97 22.83 31.82
#